data_db0c3249853c61263e1cd6527986d045
#
_entry.id   db0c3249853c61263e1cd6527986d045
#
_cell.length_a   1.000
_cell.length_b   1.000
_cell.length_c   1.000
_cell.angle_alpha   90.00
_cell.angle_beta   90.00
_cell.angle_gamma   90.00
#
_symmetry.space_group_name_H-M   'P 1'
#
loop_
_entity.id
_entity.type
_entity.pdbx_description
1 polymer ?
#
loop_
_entity_poly.entity_id
_entity_poly.type
_entity_poly.pdbx_seq_one_letter_code
_entity_poly.pdbx_strand_id
1 'polypeptide(L)'
;MAGHTFLFREGTWRAAGEHRDGAGTVTAVDGETRIRHQPGKWLSEGVMRVKSIPPREQQNRYEILPFSPGSNATHWSAENPALGSLNGRFVIAGDTILSFYSSATGRYRGFECMQQKDAKHYTVRGAMLEQDKVISTWVLELRLA
;
A
#
# COMPACT_ATOMS: atom_id res chain seq x y z
N MET A 1 -19.53 9.78 11.56
CA MET A 1 -18.56 8.69 11.37
C MET A 1 -17.15 9.24 11.57
N ALA A 2 -16.34 8.55 12.34
CA ALA A 2 -14.94 8.94 12.47
C ALA A 2 -14.25 8.82 11.10
N GLY A 3 -13.36 9.72 10.81
CA GLY A 3 -12.60 9.71 9.56
C GLY A 3 -11.57 8.59 9.49
N HIS A 4 -10.86 8.54 8.38
CA HIS A 4 -9.77 7.59 8.20
C HIS A 4 -8.64 7.85 9.19
N THR A 5 -8.04 6.77 9.66
CA THR A 5 -6.89 6.81 10.57
C THR A 5 -5.59 6.42 9.85
N PHE A 6 -5.61 5.39 9.01
CA PHE A 6 -4.44 5.03 8.22
C PHE A 6 -4.10 6.17 7.27
N LEU A 7 -2.83 6.52 7.16
CA LEU A 7 -2.26 7.67 6.47
C LEU A 7 -2.50 9.01 7.19
N PHE A 8 -3.69 9.23 7.75
CA PHE A 8 -4.08 10.52 8.30
C PHE A 8 -3.57 10.78 9.71
N ARG A 9 -3.07 9.75 10.38
CA ARG A 9 -2.47 9.84 11.71
C ARG A 9 -1.13 9.15 11.70
N GLU A 10 -0.18 9.69 12.45
CA GLU A 10 1.10 9.02 12.67
C GLU A 10 0.89 7.74 13.46
N GLY A 11 1.71 6.74 13.20
CA GLY A 11 1.66 5.47 13.91
C GLY A 11 2.25 4.34 13.11
N THR A 12 2.37 3.19 13.76
CA THR A 12 2.88 1.97 13.16
C THR A 12 1.74 0.98 12.98
N TRP A 13 1.63 0.42 11.80
CA TRP A 13 0.62 -0.57 11.44
C TRP A 13 1.29 -1.89 11.11
N ARG A 14 0.70 -2.98 11.56
CA ARG A 14 1.16 -4.34 11.24
C ARG A 14 0.27 -4.93 10.16
N ALA A 15 0.91 -5.55 9.17
CA ALA A 15 0.22 -6.21 8.06
C ALA A 15 0.49 -7.71 8.13
N ALA A 16 -0.54 -8.50 7.83
CA ALA A 16 -0.42 -9.94 7.70
C ALA A 16 -1.46 -10.47 6.72
N GLY A 17 -1.11 -11.47 5.96
CA GLY A 17 -2.03 -12.07 5.00
C GLY A 17 -1.33 -12.97 4.01
N GLU A 18 -1.78 -12.92 2.78
CA GLU A 18 -1.32 -13.82 1.72
C GLU A 18 -1.05 -13.06 0.42
N HIS A 19 -0.04 -13.52 -0.28
CA HIS A 19 0.34 -13.09 -1.63
C HIS A 19 0.18 -14.27 -2.58
N ARG A 20 -0.42 -14.00 -3.75
CA ARG A 20 -0.55 -14.99 -4.82
C ARG A 20 0.22 -14.47 -6.03
N ASP A 21 1.12 -15.29 -6.58
CA ASP A 21 1.85 -14.94 -7.80
C ASP A 21 1.08 -15.32 -9.07
N GLY A 22 1.65 -15.01 -10.23
CA GLY A 22 1.04 -15.29 -11.53
C GLY A 22 0.86 -16.77 -11.83
N ALA A 23 1.61 -17.66 -11.16
CA ALA A 23 1.47 -19.11 -11.29
C ALA A 23 0.43 -19.69 -10.33
N GLY A 24 -0.15 -18.86 -9.46
CA GLY A 24 -1.13 -19.28 -8.48
C GLY A 24 -0.56 -19.76 -7.14
N THR A 25 0.75 -19.62 -6.94
CA THR A 25 1.37 -19.98 -5.67
C THR A 25 1.01 -18.97 -4.60
N VAL A 26 0.44 -19.48 -3.49
CA VAL A 26 0.02 -18.67 -2.36
C VAL A 26 1.11 -18.73 -1.29
N THR A 27 1.53 -17.57 -0.81
CA THR A 27 2.59 -17.45 0.18
C THR A 27 2.15 -16.51 1.28
N ALA A 28 2.38 -16.87 2.53
CA ALA A 28 2.11 -16.02 3.67
C ALA A 28 3.04 -14.79 3.64
N VAL A 29 2.52 -13.64 4.02
CA VAL A 29 3.29 -12.40 4.14
C VAL A 29 2.95 -11.72 5.45
N ASP A 30 3.92 -10.99 6.02
CA ASP A 30 3.69 -10.06 7.11
C ASP A 30 4.60 -8.86 6.96
N GLY A 31 4.33 -7.82 7.73
CA GLY A 31 5.18 -6.63 7.69
C GLY A 31 4.69 -5.54 8.62
N GLU A 32 5.39 -4.42 8.55
CA GLU A 32 5.04 -3.21 9.28
C GLU A 32 5.13 -2.01 8.35
N THR A 33 4.29 -1.01 8.62
CA THR A 33 4.30 0.28 7.95
C THR A 33 4.23 1.38 8.99
N ARG A 34 5.13 2.32 8.94
CA ARG A 34 5.15 3.48 9.82
C ARG A 34 4.76 4.73 9.06
N ILE A 35 3.75 5.42 9.55
CA ILE A 35 3.30 6.70 8.99
C ILE A 35 3.86 7.83 9.81
N ARG A 36 4.55 8.77 9.16
CA ARG A 36 5.09 9.98 9.78
C ARG A 36 4.64 11.20 8.98
N HIS A 37 4.32 12.28 9.68
CA HIS A 37 3.93 13.54 9.06
C HIS A 37 5.02 14.57 9.24
N GLN A 38 5.55 15.07 8.13
CA GLN A 38 6.49 16.19 8.09
C GLN A 38 5.80 17.37 7.42
N PRO A 39 6.28 18.61 7.64
CA PRO A 39 5.73 19.75 6.92
C PRO A 39 5.79 19.53 5.40
N GLY A 40 4.62 19.59 4.74
CA GLY A 40 4.52 19.44 3.30
C GLY A 40 4.71 18.01 2.77
N LYS A 41 4.93 17.01 3.62
CA LYS A 41 5.18 15.65 3.16
C LYS A 41 4.84 14.62 4.23
N TRP A 42 4.01 13.65 3.88
CA TRP A 42 3.79 12.47 4.72
C TRP A 42 4.64 11.32 4.19
N LEU A 43 5.17 10.52 5.10
CA LEU A 43 6.00 9.36 4.77
C LEU A 43 5.33 8.08 5.21
N SER A 44 5.36 7.08 4.35
CA SER A 44 4.99 5.72 4.69
C SER A 44 6.22 4.84 4.45
N GLU A 45 6.80 4.33 5.52
CA GLU A 45 8.01 3.51 5.48
C GLU A 45 7.72 2.15 6.09
N GLY A 46 8.14 1.09 5.42
CA GLY A 46 7.83 -0.22 5.92
C GLY A 46 8.67 -1.34 5.33
N VAL A 47 8.35 -2.53 5.80
CA VAL A 47 8.94 -3.77 5.33
C VAL A 47 7.85 -4.80 5.14
N MET A 48 7.94 -5.57 4.06
CA MET A 48 7.12 -6.75 3.82
C MET A 48 8.02 -7.96 3.76
N ARG A 49 7.66 -8.96 4.53
CA ARG A 49 8.36 -10.26 4.58
C ARG A 49 7.49 -11.30 3.89
N VAL A 50 8.02 -11.88 2.82
CA VAL A 50 7.36 -12.95 2.06
C VAL A 50 7.95 -14.27 2.56
N LYS A 51 7.10 -15.14 3.10
CA LYS A 51 7.50 -16.41 3.72
C LYS A 51 7.74 -17.50 2.68
N SER A 52 8.37 -17.14 1.56
CA SER A 52 8.80 -18.08 0.52
C SER A 52 10.06 -18.83 0.95
N ILE A 53 10.51 -19.79 0.12
CA ILE A 53 11.75 -20.52 0.33
C ILE A 53 12.64 -20.28 -0.89
N PRO A 54 13.74 -19.50 -0.77
CA PRO A 54 14.15 -18.77 0.44
C PRO A 54 13.22 -17.58 0.74
N PRO A 55 13.15 -17.15 2.00
CA PRO A 55 12.32 -16.01 2.35
C PRO A 55 12.86 -14.72 1.70
N ARG A 56 11.94 -13.81 1.39
CA ARG A 56 12.26 -12.51 0.80
C ARG A 56 11.76 -11.40 1.72
N GLU A 57 12.50 -10.32 1.74
CA GLU A 57 12.13 -9.12 2.47
C GLU A 57 12.21 -7.94 1.50
N GLN A 58 11.18 -7.12 1.49
CA GLN A 58 11.12 -5.94 0.64
C GLN A 58 10.85 -4.72 1.50
N GLN A 59 11.75 -3.75 1.42
CA GLN A 59 11.54 -2.46 2.05
C GLN A 59 10.82 -1.53 1.07
N ASN A 60 9.98 -0.66 1.62
CA ASN A 60 9.27 0.32 0.81
C ASN A 60 9.25 1.67 1.53
N ARG A 61 9.20 2.73 0.73
CA ARG A 61 9.09 4.09 1.22
C ARG A 61 8.28 4.89 0.22
N TYR A 62 7.18 5.44 0.71
CA TYR A 62 6.32 6.30 -0.08
C TYR A 62 6.40 7.72 0.45
N GLU A 63 6.50 8.69 -0.46
CA GLU A 63 6.34 10.10 -0.16
C GLU A 63 4.97 10.54 -0.65
N ILE A 64 4.17 11.08 0.25
CA ILE A 64 2.76 11.40 0.00
C ILE A 64 2.57 12.89 0.19
N LEU A 65 1.96 13.56 -0.77
CA LEU A 65 1.52 14.93 -0.56
C LEU A 65 0.37 14.90 0.44
N PRO A 66 0.39 15.73 1.48
CA PRO A 66 -0.74 15.82 2.39
C PRO A 66 -2.03 16.14 1.65
N PHE A 67 -3.14 15.54 2.07
CA PHE A 67 -4.44 15.87 1.49
C PHE A 67 -4.76 17.34 1.79
N SER A 68 -5.14 18.08 0.76
CA SER A 68 -5.64 19.44 0.95
C SER A 68 -7.00 19.42 1.63
N PRO A 69 -7.34 20.41 2.47
CA PRO A 69 -8.65 20.48 3.08
C PRO A 69 -9.77 20.38 2.03
N GLY A 70 -10.72 19.49 2.27
CA GLY A 70 -11.84 19.26 1.36
C GLY A 70 -11.52 18.40 0.14
N SER A 71 -10.27 17.99 -0.07
CA SER A 71 -9.88 17.10 -1.16
C SER A 71 -10.00 15.63 -0.74
N ASN A 72 -10.50 14.80 -1.65
CA ASN A 72 -10.55 13.36 -1.45
C ASN A 72 -9.43 12.61 -2.20
N ALA A 73 -8.47 13.32 -2.76
CA ALA A 73 -7.39 12.69 -3.54
C ALA A 73 -6.06 13.40 -3.31
N THR A 74 -4.97 12.65 -3.41
CA THR A 74 -3.63 13.21 -3.39
C THR A 74 -2.67 12.31 -4.18
N HIS A 75 -1.46 12.80 -4.41
CA HIS A 75 -0.42 12.07 -5.12
C HIS A 75 0.60 11.48 -4.17
N TRP A 76 1.21 10.38 -4.58
CA TRP A 76 2.36 9.80 -3.90
C TRP A 76 3.39 9.31 -4.91
N SER A 77 4.63 9.18 -4.47
CA SER A 77 5.72 8.63 -5.27
C SER A 77 6.54 7.66 -4.41
N ALA A 78 7.19 6.70 -5.06
CA ALA A 78 8.06 5.74 -4.39
C ALA A 78 9.14 5.27 -5.35
N GLU A 79 10.27 4.86 -4.79
CA GLU A 79 11.29 4.11 -5.51
C GLU A 79 11.23 2.65 -5.08
N ASN A 80 11.12 1.75 -6.04
CA ASN A 80 11.05 0.32 -5.77
C ASN A 80 12.24 -0.35 -6.45
N PRO A 81 13.06 -1.13 -5.73
CA PRO A 81 14.23 -1.77 -6.33
C PRO A 81 13.91 -2.69 -7.51
N ALA A 82 12.74 -3.31 -7.51
CA ALA A 82 12.33 -4.24 -8.57
C ALA A 82 11.58 -3.56 -9.70
N LEU A 83 10.80 -2.50 -9.41
CA LEU A 83 9.87 -1.90 -10.36
C LEU A 83 10.33 -0.52 -10.85
N GLY A 84 11.35 0.07 -10.22
CA GLY A 84 11.80 1.43 -10.50
C GLY A 84 10.94 2.48 -9.82
N SER A 85 10.87 3.66 -10.41
CA SER A 85 10.07 4.75 -9.88
C SER A 85 8.58 4.47 -10.07
N LEU A 86 7.80 4.65 -9.00
CA LEU A 86 6.36 4.51 -9.01
C LEU A 86 5.70 5.85 -8.73
N ASN A 87 4.64 6.15 -9.44
CA ASN A 87 3.81 7.33 -9.20
C ASN A 87 2.37 6.88 -9.05
N GLY A 88 1.70 7.39 -8.04
CA GLY A 88 0.36 6.95 -7.73
C GLY A 88 -0.51 8.03 -7.13
N ARG A 89 -1.72 7.61 -6.81
CA ARG A 89 -2.72 8.46 -6.17
C ARG A 89 -3.42 7.67 -5.07
N PHE A 90 -3.76 8.37 -4.01
CA PHE A 90 -4.75 7.91 -3.04
C PHE A 90 -6.06 8.65 -3.28
N VAL A 91 -7.15 7.92 -3.30
CA VAL A 91 -8.49 8.48 -3.46
C VAL A 91 -9.37 7.94 -2.33
N ILE A 92 -10.05 8.83 -1.64
CA ILE A 92 -10.94 8.45 -0.55
C ILE A 92 -12.35 8.27 -1.12
N ALA A 93 -12.90 7.08 -0.96
CA ALA A 93 -14.27 6.75 -1.36
C ALA A 93 -14.96 6.11 -0.16
N GLY A 94 -15.66 6.93 0.64
CA GLY A 94 -16.34 6.49 1.86
C GLY A 94 -15.38 5.85 2.85
N ASP A 95 -15.63 4.60 3.22
CA ASP A 95 -14.80 3.84 4.16
C ASP A 95 -13.54 3.26 3.51
N THR A 96 -13.25 3.57 2.24
CA THR A 96 -12.19 2.93 1.48
C THR A 96 -11.18 3.96 1.00
N ILE A 97 -9.91 3.64 1.18
CA ILE A 97 -8.80 4.36 0.55
C ILE A 97 -8.40 3.54 -0.68
N LEU A 98 -8.53 4.13 -1.86
CA LEU A 98 -8.10 3.51 -3.10
C LEU A 98 -6.70 4.00 -3.44
N SER A 99 -5.84 3.11 -3.90
CA SER A 99 -4.50 3.46 -4.38
C SER A 99 -4.32 2.94 -5.79
N PHE A 100 -3.88 3.82 -6.67
CA PHE A 100 -3.58 3.49 -8.06
C PHE A 100 -2.16 3.92 -8.36
N TYR A 101 -1.39 3.09 -9.05
CA TYR A 101 -0.03 3.47 -9.41
C TYR A 101 0.42 2.86 -10.74
N SER A 102 1.43 3.50 -11.32
CA SER A 102 2.14 2.97 -12.47
C SER A 102 3.64 3.22 -12.31
N SER A 103 4.45 2.34 -12.89
CA SER A 103 5.89 2.58 -13.00
C SER A 103 6.17 3.66 -14.05
N ALA A 104 7.34 4.31 -13.93
CA ALA A 104 7.73 5.38 -14.86
C ALA A 104 7.75 4.91 -16.31
N THR A 105 8.06 3.64 -16.56
CA THR A 105 8.06 3.06 -17.91
C THR A 105 6.68 2.67 -18.40
N GLY A 106 5.67 2.66 -17.51
CA GLY A 106 4.33 2.15 -17.82
C GLY A 106 4.23 0.63 -17.86
N ARG A 107 5.34 -0.07 -17.60
CA ARG A 107 5.37 -1.55 -17.65
C ARG A 107 4.52 -2.17 -16.56
N TYR A 108 4.53 -1.58 -15.35
CA TYR A 108 3.80 -2.09 -14.21
C TYR A 108 2.72 -1.12 -13.80
N ARG A 109 1.55 -1.64 -13.46
CA ARG A 109 0.42 -0.89 -12.90
C ARG A 109 -0.14 -1.69 -11.76
N GLY A 110 -0.66 -1.01 -10.77
CA GLY A 110 -1.29 -1.69 -9.65
C GLY A 110 -2.35 -0.85 -8.99
N PHE A 111 -3.11 -1.51 -8.13
CA PHE A 111 -4.09 -0.83 -7.30
C PHE A 111 -4.30 -1.59 -6.01
N GLU A 112 -4.73 -0.85 -4.99
CA GLU A 112 -5.11 -1.41 -3.70
C GLU A 112 -6.41 -0.78 -3.24
N CYS A 113 -7.21 -1.57 -2.56
CA CYS A 113 -8.38 -1.11 -1.83
C CYS A 113 -8.13 -1.37 -0.35
N MET A 114 -8.16 -0.31 0.46
CA MET A 114 -7.94 -0.38 1.89
C MET A 114 -9.23 0.05 2.57
N GLN A 115 -10.01 -0.93 3.01
CA GLN A 115 -11.32 -0.67 3.62
C GLN A 115 -11.19 -0.60 5.13
N GLN A 116 -11.62 0.52 5.71
CA GLN A 116 -11.62 0.72 7.15
C GLN A 116 -12.71 -0.13 7.81
N LYS A 117 -12.32 -0.95 8.77
CA LYS A 117 -13.23 -1.72 9.61
C LYS A 117 -13.53 -1.00 10.93
N ASP A 118 -12.51 -0.40 11.51
CA ASP A 118 -12.59 0.49 12.66
C ASP A 118 -11.32 1.37 12.69
N ALA A 119 -11.17 2.16 13.75
CA ALA A 119 -10.06 3.11 13.85
C ALA A 119 -8.67 2.42 13.84
N LYS A 120 -8.60 1.12 14.13
CA LYS A 120 -7.36 0.38 14.28
C LYS A 120 -7.22 -0.80 13.32
N HIS A 121 -8.14 -0.93 12.37
CA HIS A 121 -8.17 -2.09 11.49
C HIS A 121 -8.66 -1.75 10.09
N TYR A 122 -7.89 -2.14 9.08
CA TYR A 122 -8.24 -2.08 7.66
C TYR A 122 -8.06 -3.46 7.04
N THR A 123 -8.91 -3.79 6.07
CA THR A 123 -8.66 -4.92 5.16
C THR A 123 -8.10 -4.36 3.86
N VAL A 124 -7.10 -5.05 3.32
CA VAL A 124 -6.40 -4.61 2.11
C VAL A 124 -6.54 -5.67 1.04
N ARG A 125 -6.86 -5.25 -0.16
CA ARG A 125 -6.92 -6.09 -1.36
C ARG A 125 -6.18 -5.36 -2.47
N GLY A 126 -5.33 -6.07 -3.19
CA GLY A 126 -4.59 -5.43 -4.26
C GLY A 126 -4.23 -6.39 -5.37
N ALA A 127 -3.82 -5.79 -6.49
CA ALA A 127 -3.35 -6.51 -7.66
C ALA A 127 -2.28 -5.71 -8.36
N MET A 128 -1.31 -6.40 -8.95
CA MET A 128 -0.31 -5.80 -9.80
C MET A 128 -0.32 -6.46 -11.17
N LEU A 129 -0.24 -5.62 -12.20
CA LEU A 129 -0.23 -6.05 -13.58
C LEU A 129 1.10 -5.67 -14.22
N GLU A 130 1.60 -6.55 -15.05
CA GLU A 130 2.64 -6.23 -16.02
C GLU A 130 1.97 -6.15 -17.37
N GLN A 131 1.86 -4.93 -17.91
CA GLN A 131 1.00 -4.64 -19.05
C GLN A 131 -0.44 -5.11 -18.74
N ASP A 132 -1.02 -6.00 -19.48
CA ASP A 132 -2.39 -6.48 -19.24
C ASP A 132 -2.46 -7.78 -18.45
N LYS A 133 -1.31 -8.29 -17.99
CA LYS A 133 -1.24 -9.56 -17.29
C LYS A 133 -1.17 -9.35 -15.78
N VAL A 134 -2.08 -9.98 -15.05
CA VAL A 134 -2.02 -9.99 -13.58
C VAL A 134 -0.84 -10.86 -13.16
N ILE A 135 0.13 -10.27 -12.45
CA ILE A 135 1.32 -10.97 -11.99
C ILE A 135 1.31 -11.25 -10.49
N SER A 136 0.50 -10.51 -9.73
CA SER A 136 0.31 -10.81 -8.31
C SER A 136 -0.98 -10.22 -7.78
N THR A 137 -1.51 -10.85 -6.73
CA THR A 137 -2.61 -10.31 -5.94
C THR A 137 -2.28 -10.54 -4.46
N TRP A 138 -2.88 -9.75 -3.59
CA TRP A 138 -2.67 -9.91 -2.15
C TRP A 138 -3.91 -9.56 -1.37
N VAL A 139 -4.02 -10.19 -0.22
CA VAL A 139 -5.09 -10.02 0.75
C VAL A 139 -4.41 -9.85 2.10
N LEU A 140 -4.58 -8.69 2.73
CA LEU A 140 -3.91 -8.38 3.99
C LEU A 140 -4.91 -7.85 5.00
N GLU A 141 -4.59 -8.07 6.28
CA GLU A 141 -5.17 -7.34 7.40
C GLU A 141 -4.12 -6.34 7.89
N LEU A 142 -4.54 -5.11 8.10
CA LEU A 142 -3.69 -4.02 8.55
C LEU A 142 -4.23 -3.58 9.91
N ARG A 143 -3.39 -3.69 10.96
CA ARG A 143 -3.80 -3.39 12.32
C ARG A 143 -2.84 -2.40 12.97
N LEU A 144 -3.38 -1.40 13.63
CA LEU A 144 -2.58 -0.43 14.38
C LEU A 144 -1.87 -1.15 15.54
N ALA A 145 -0.56 -0.96 15.60
CA ALA A 145 0.28 -1.57 16.62
C ALA A 145 0.15 -0.80 17.96
#